data_33e5986f6a438087a7a29d82aa535fc9
#
_entry.id   33e5986f6a438087a7a29d82aa535fc9
#
_cell.length_a   1.000
_cell.length_b   1.000
_cell.length_c   1.000
_cell.angle_alpha   90.00
_cell.angle_beta   90.00
_cell.angle_gamma   90.00
#
_symmetry.space_group_name_H-M   'P 1'
#
loop_
_entity.id
_entity.type
_entity.pdbx_description
1 polymer ?
#
loop_
_entity_poly.entity_id
_entity_poly.type
_entity_poly.pdbx_seq_one_letter_code
_entity_poly.pdbx_strand_id
1 'polypeptide(L)' 'MPKTSLDAIDRKILKYLIKNARMPFLEIARECGISGAAIHQRIRKLDEAGVIL' A
#
# COMPACT_ATOMS: atom_id res chain seq x y z
N MET A 1 20.39 -7.03 5.17
CA MET A 1 19.07 -7.10 4.56
C MET A 1 18.04 -6.33 5.38
N PRO A 2 17.38 -5.39 4.81
CA PRO A 2 16.32 -4.71 5.55
C PRO A 2 15.16 -5.68 5.78
N LYS A 3 14.58 -5.61 6.95
CA LYS A 3 13.44 -6.45 7.28
C LYS A 3 12.20 -6.01 6.54
N THR A 4 12.12 -4.73 6.27
CA THR A 4 11.00 -4.18 5.55
C THR A 4 11.51 -3.69 4.22
N SER A 5 11.23 -4.47 3.19
CA SER A 5 11.63 -4.11 1.85
C SER A 5 10.42 -3.56 1.13
N LEU A 6 10.42 -2.25 0.92
CA LEU A 6 9.34 -1.59 0.21
C LEU A 6 9.64 -1.65 -1.28
N ASP A 7 8.80 -2.35 -2.02
CA ASP A 7 8.94 -2.36 -3.47
C ASP A 7 8.22 -1.16 -4.09
N ALA A 8 8.25 -1.08 -5.42
CA ALA A 8 7.67 0.07 -6.12
C ALA A 8 6.16 0.19 -5.84
N ILE A 9 5.49 -0.94 -5.71
CA ILE A 9 4.04 -0.93 -5.46
C ILE A 9 3.75 -0.41 -4.06
N ASP A 10 4.51 -0.84 -3.06
CA ASP A 10 4.34 -0.37 -1.70
C ASP A 10 4.54 1.14 -1.61
N ARG A 11 5.55 1.66 -2.29
CA ARG A 11 5.81 3.10 -2.31
C ARG A 11 4.66 3.85 -2.96
N LYS A 12 4.10 3.28 -4.00
CA LYS A 12 2.96 3.90 -4.68
C LYS A 12 1.74 3.94 -3.77
N ILE A 13 1.50 2.86 -3.04
CA ILE A 13 0.41 2.80 -2.08
C ILE A 13 0.56 3.88 -1.03
N LEU A 14 1.75 4.00 -0.44
CA LEU A 14 2.01 5.01 0.57
C LEU A 14 1.81 6.40 0.02
N LYS A 15 2.25 6.64 -1.20
CA LYS A 15 2.08 7.93 -1.84
C LYS A 15 0.61 8.32 -1.95
N TYR A 16 -0.23 7.38 -2.35
CA TYR A 16 -1.66 7.65 -2.46
C TYR A 16 -2.30 7.87 -1.09
N LEU A 17 -1.90 7.10 -0.10
CA LEU A 17 -2.44 7.25 1.25
C LEU A 17 -2.09 8.62 1.84
N ILE A 18 -0.89 9.08 1.62
CA ILE A 18 -0.45 10.38 2.12
C ILE A 18 -1.14 11.50 1.37
N LYS A 19 -1.23 11.35 0.06
CA LYS A 19 -1.78 12.40 -0.80
C LYS A 19 -3.28 12.51 -0.70
N ASN A 20 -3.95 11.39 -0.52
CA ASN A 20 -5.42 11.36 -0.49
C ASN A 20 -5.90 10.26 0.44
N ALA A 21 -6.01 10.61 1.72
CA ALA A 21 -6.38 9.65 2.76
C ALA A 21 -7.77 9.06 2.56
N ARG A 22 -8.60 9.71 1.76
CA ARG A 22 -9.97 9.24 1.52
C ARG A 22 -10.10 8.33 0.31
N MET A 23 -9.00 8.13 -0.40
CA MET A 23 -9.04 7.29 -1.59
C MET A 23 -9.34 5.86 -1.20
N PRO A 24 -10.38 5.24 -1.80
CA PRO A 24 -10.70 3.83 -1.50
C PRO A 24 -9.54 2.92 -1.88
N PHE A 25 -9.36 1.86 -1.10
CA PHE A 25 -8.30 0.91 -1.38
C PHE A 25 -8.43 0.30 -2.78
N LEU A 26 -9.67 0.07 -3.22
CA LEU A 26 -9.89 -0.48 -4.56
C LEU A 26 -9.37 0.45 -5.65
N GLU A 27 -9.48 1.74 -5.45
CA GLU A 27 -8.95 2.69 -6.40
C GLU A 27 -7.44 2.69 -6.39
N ILE A 28 -6.84 2.59 -5.20
CA ILE A 28 -5.38 2.49 -5.09
C ILE A 28 -4.90 1.23 -5.81
N ALA A 29 -5.62 0.12 -5.63
CA ALA A 29 -5.27 -1.13 -6.30
C ALA A 29 -5.29 -0.95 -7.82
N ARG A 30 -6.32 -0.29 -8.33
CA ARG A 30 -6.46 -0.04 -9.76
C ARG A 30 -5.29 0.79 -10.29
N GLU A 31 -4.93 1.83 -9.55
CA GLU A 31 -3.82 2.69 -9.94
C GLU A 31 -2.48 1.96 -9.89
N CYS A 32 -2.37 1.00 -9.00
CA CYS A 32 -1.15 0.20 -8.88
C CYS A 32 -1.14 -1.02 -9.80
N GLY A 33 -2.26 -1.30 -10.47
CA GLY A 33 -2.36 -2.44 -11.37
C GLY A 33 -2.41 -3.77 -10.65
N ILE A 34 -3.00 -3.81 -9.45
CA ILE A 34 -3.11 -5.04 -8.67
C ILE A 34 -4.57 -5.26 -8.28
N SER A 35 -4.88 -6.48 -7.83
CA SER A 35 -6.23 -6.84 -7.43
C SER A 35 -6.58 -6.25 -6.07
N GLY A 36 -7.89 -6.24 -5.75
CA GLY A 36 -8.35 -5.80 -4.45
C GLY A 36 -7.78 -6.65 -3.32
N ALA A 37 -7.69 -7.96 -3.53
CA ALA A 37 -7.11 -8.84 -2.53
C ALA A 37 -5.64 -8.52 -2.31
N ALA A 38 -4.92 -8.23 -3.40
CA ALA A 38 -3.50 -7.92 -3.30
C ALA A 38 -3.26 -6.60 -2.56
N ILE A 39 -4.11 -5.59 -2.78
CA ILE A 39 -3.95 -4.32 -2.09
C ILE A 39 -4.16 -4.50 -0.59
N HIS A 40 -5.14 -5.30 -0.18
CA HIS A 40 -5.38 -5.55 1.24
C HIS A 40 -4.21 -6.26 1.89
N GLN A 41 -3.61 -7.22 1.20
CA GLN A 41 -2.44 -7.92 1.71
C GLN A 41 -1.27 -6.98 1.90
N ARG A 42 -1.06 -6.09 0.95
CA ARG A 42 0.06 -5.16 1.03
C ARG A 42 -0.14 -4.13 2.13
N ILE A 43 -1.36 -3.64 2.29
CA ILE A 43 -1.65 -2.68 3.35
C ILE A 43 -1.48 -3.33 4.72
N ARG A 44 -1.92 -4.58 4.86
CA ARG A 44 -1.72 -5.31 6.11
C ARG A 44 -0.23 -5.48 6.41
N LYS A 45 0.55 -5.81 5.40
CA LYS A 45 1.99 -5.95 5.56
C LYS A 45 2.63 -4.65 6.03
N LEU A 46 2.23 -3.54 5.44
CA LEU A 46 2.77 -2.23 5.81
C LEU A 46 2.35 -1.85 7.23
N ASP A 47 1.14 -2.18 7.61
CA ASP A 47 0.63 -1.91 8.94
C ASP A 47 1.41 -2.73 9.98
N GLU A 48 1.61 -4.01 9.71
CA GLU A 48 2.36 -4.88 10.61
C GLU A 48 3.82 -4.47 10.75
N ALA A 49 4.36 -3.86 9.71
CA ALA A 49 5.73 -3.35 9.74
C ALA A 49 5.83 -1.99 10.43
N GLY A 50 4.70 -1.42 10.85
CA GLY A 50 4.69 -0.12 11.51
C GLY A 50 4.90 1.05 10.57
N VAL A 51 4.73 0.84 9.28
CA VAL A 51 4.91 1.89 8.28
C VAL A 51 3.66 2.74 8.13
N ILE A 52 2.49 2.14 8.33
CA ILE A 52 1.20 2.81 8.25
C ILE A 52 0.61 2.87 9.65
N LEU A 53 0.06 4.00 9.99
CA LEU A 53 -0.58 4.20 11.29
C LEU A 53 -2.01 3.66 11.30
#